data_259e153fa1560eaa10d76b92499ceda8
#
_entry.id   259e153fa1560eaa10d76b92499ceda8
#
_cell.length_a   1.000
_cell.length_b   1.000
_cell.length_c   1.000
_cell.angle_alpha   90.00
_cell.angle_beta   90.00
_cell.angle_gamma   90.00
#
_symmetry.space_group_name_H-M   'P 1'
#
loop_
_entity.id
_entity.type
_entity.pdbx_description
1 polymer ?
#
loop_
_entity_poly.entity_id
_entity_poly.type
_entity_poly.pdbx_seq_one_letter_code
_entity_poly.pdbx_strand_id
1 'polypeptide(L)' 'MSGLVELARFERPYQADLARLFIESRGLTAVVFDTENQGYSDGAIVGVRLMVLDEELEEARAAFAEYGR' A
#
# COMPACT_ATOMS: atom_id res chain seq x y z
N MET A 1 0.58 -17.65 10.03
CA MET A 1 1.16 -16.40 10.43
C MET A 1 1.06 -15.40 9.32
N SER A 2 0.47 -14.27 9.61
CA SER A 2 0.27 -13.33 8.53
C SER A 2 1.41 -12.34 8.49
N GLY A 3 1.72 -11.90 7.32
CA GLY A 3 2.71 -10.87 7.13
C GLY A 3 2.13 -9.82 6.24
N LEU A 4 2.96 -8.85 5.88
CA LEU A 4 2.53 -7.79 5.01
C LEU A 4 2.87 -8.16 3.57
N VAL A 5 1.93 -7.87 2.68
CA VAL A 5 2.14 -8.09 1.26
C VAL A 5 1.79 -6.81 0.52
N GLU A 6 2.36 -6.64 -0.64
CA GLU A 6 2.13 -5.41 -1.38
C GLU A 6 0.77 -5.46 -2.08
N LEU A 7 -0.02 -4.43 -1.88
CA LEU A 7 -1.30 -4.30 -2.57
C LEU A 7 -1.16 -3.43 -3.81
N ALA A 8 -0.43 -2.34 -3.69
CA ALA A 8 -0.29 -1.40 -4.80
C ALA A 8 0.96 -0.57 -4.62
N ARG A 9 1.36 0.12 -5.67
CA ARG A 9 2.54 0.96 -5.64
C ARG A 9 2.21 2.30 -6.26
N PHE A 10 2.72 3.36 -5.69
CA PHE A 10 2.42 4.71 -6.15
C PHE A 10 3.72 5.48 -6.34
N GLU A 11 3.63 6.53 -7.10
CA GLU A 11 4.80 7.35 -7.35
C GLU A 11 5.05 8.34 -6.23
N ARG A 12 4.02 8.77 -5.55
CA ARG A 12 4.18 9.78 -4.52
C ARG A 12 3.57 9.34 -3.22
N PRO A 13 4.16 9.75 -2.09
CA PRO A 13 3.66 9.30 -0.79
C PRO A 13 2.21 9.68 -0.54
N TYR A 14 1.78 10.86 -0.99
CA TYR A 14 0.42 11.27 -0.68
C TYR A 14 -0.60 10.37 -1.38
N GLN A 15 -0.24 9.84 -2.54
CA GLN A 15 -1.14 8.93 -3.24
C GLN A 15 -1.34 7.65 -2.44
N ALA A 16 -0.25 7.12 -1.92
CA ALA A 16 -0.34 5.91 -1.12
C ALA A 16 -1.08 6.18 0.17
N ASP A 17 -0.88 7.35 0.75
CA ASP A 17 -1.52 7.66 2.01
C ASP A 17 -3.02 7.77 1.86
N LEU A 18 -3.49 8.38 0.77
CA LEU A 18 -4.92 8.46 0.53
C LEU A 18 -5.52 7.08 0.35
N ALA A 19 -4.83 6.22 -0.39
CA ALA A 19 -5.33 4.86 -0.58
C ALA A 19 -5.33 4.10 0.74
N ARG A 20 -4.32 4.32 1.57
CA ARG A 20 -4.26 3.68 2.87
C ARG A 20 -5.46 4.07 3.72
N LEU A 21 -5.78 5.35 3.73
CA LEU A 21 -6.92 5.80 4.51
C LEU A 21 -8.22 5.17 4.02
N PHE A 22 -8.34 5.00 2.71
CA PHE A 22 -9.53 4.36 2.18
C PHE A 22 -9.62 2.91 2.64
N ILE A 23 -8.50 2.18 2.58
CA ILE A 23 -8.49 0.79 3.01
C ILE A 23 -8.82 0.70 4.49
N GLU A 24 -8.25 1.60 5.29
CA GLU A 24 -8.52 1.58 6.72
C GLU A 24 -9.98 1.91 7.01
N SER A 25 -10.60 2.73 6.18
CA SER A 25 -11.99 3.07 6.40
C SER A 25 -12.90 1.87 6.19
N ARG A 26 -12.38 0.82 5.56
CA ARG A 26 -13.14 -0.40 5.39
C ARG A 26 -12.83 -1.41 6.48
N GLY A 27 -12.11 -1.01 7.51
CA GLY A 27 -11.80 -1.89 8.62
C GLY A 27 -10.62 -2.80 8.38
N LEU A 28 -9.83 -2.49 7.37
CA LEU A 28 -8.67 -3.32 7.05
C LEU A 28 -7.39 -2.63 7.47
N THR A 29 -6.31 -3.39 7.56
CA THR A 29 -5.02 -2.86 7.98
C THR A 29 -4.19 -2.52 6.75
N ALA A 30 -3.61 -1.34 6.74
CA ALA A 30 -2.76 -0.93 5.63
C ALA A 30 -1.59 -0.13 6.16
N VAL A 31 -0.44 -0.30 5.54
CA VAL A 31 0.79 0.37 5.93
C VAL A 31 1.48 0.87 4.67
N VAL A 32 2.07 2.05 4.75
CA VAL A 32 2.78 2.63 3.63
C VAL A 32 4.27 2.51 3.87
N PHE A 33 5.00 1.95 2.90
CA PHE A 33 6.45 1.89 2.95
C PHE A 33 6.99 2.82 1.88
N ASP A 34 7.70 3.85 2.32
CA ASP A 34 8.23 4.85 1.41
C ASP A 34 9.71 4.59 1.23
N THR A 35 10.06 4.04 0.08
CA THR A 35 11.44 3.65 -0.14
C THR A 35 12.36 4.83 -0.32
N GLU A 36 11.82 6.01 -0.56
CA GLU A 36 12.70 7.16 -0.72
C GLU A 36 13.42 7.49 0.56
N ASN A 37 12.83 7.15 1.68
CA ASN A 37 13.44 7.48 2.95
C ASN A 37 14.53 6.53 3.35
N GLN A 38 14.84 5.57 2.54
CA GLN A 38 15.83 4.60 2.92
C GLN A 38 17.18 4.86 2.33
N GLY A 39 17.32 5.92 1.61
CA GLY A 39 18.64 6.26 1.13
C GLY A 39 19.19 5.37 0.06
N TYR A 40 18.43 4.47 -0.44
CA TYR A 40 18.92 3.62 -1.42
C TYR A 40 18.78 4.15 -2.73
N SER A 41 19.63 3.98 -3.57
CA SER A 41 19.48 4.52 -4.82
C SER A 41 20.02 3.68 -5.87
N ASP A 42 19.70 2.48 -5.92
CA ASP A 42 20.15 1.76 -7.01
C ASP A 42 19.25 2.00 -8.17
N GLY A 43 18.38 2.94 -8.08
CA GLY A 43 17.63 3.37 -9.21
C GLY A 43 16.61 2.42 -9.71
N ALA A 44 16.59 1.29 -9.18
CA ALA A 44 15.71 0.30 -9.71
C ALA A 44 14.33 0.39 -9.14
N ILE A 45 14.23 0.80 -7.90
CA ILE A 45 12.96 0.80 -7.26
C ILE A 45 12.65 2.14 -6.75
N VAL A 46 11.71 2.76 -7.37
CA VAL A 46 11.29 4.06 -6.97
C VAL A 46 9.83 3.96 -6.66
N GLY A 47 9.41 4.55 -5.57
CA GLY A 47 8.01 4.61 -5.32
C GLY A 47 7.66 4.23 -3.91
N VAL A 48 6.39 4.30 -3.65
CA VAL A 48 5.84 4.09 -2.34
C VAL A 48 4.93 2.88 -2.41
N ARG A 49 5.10 1.94 -1.49
CA ARG A 49 4.33 0.71 -1.54
C ARG A 49 3.25 0.73 -0.46
N LEU A 50 2.06 0.32 -0.86
CA LEU A 50 0.97 0.15 0.07
C LEU A 50 0.85 -1.33 0.40
N MET A 51 1.03 -1.66 1.66
CA MET A 51 1.06 -3.03 2.12
C MET A 51 -0.16 -3.32 2.97
N VAL A 52 -0.64 -4.54 2.86
CA VAL A 52 -1.78 -4.97 3.67
C VAL A 52 -1.43 -6.32 4.26
N LEU A 53 -2.22 -6.77 5.22
CA LEU A 53 -2.00 -8.07 5.80
C LEU A 53 -2.35 -9.15 4.79
N ASP A 54 -1.54 -10.19 4.75
CA ASP A 54 -1.75 -11.28 3.84
C ASP A 54 -3.14 -11.87 4.00
N GLU A 55 -3.58 -12.02 5.22
CA GLU A 55 -4.87 -12.63 5.47
C GLU A 55 -6.03 -11.74 5.05
N GLU A 56 -5.77 -10.46 4.79
CA GLU A 56 -6.80 -9.53 4.37
C GLU A 56 -6.65 -9.14 2.90
N LEU A 57 -5.76 -9.81 2.19
CA LEU A 57 -5.41 -9.37 0.86
C LEU A 57 -6.61 -9.35 -0.10
N GLU A 58 -7.44 -10.36 -0.06
CA GLU A 58 -8.56 -10.39 -0.98
C GLU A 58 -9.57 -9.30 -0.69
N GLU A 59 -9.82 -9.05 0.58
CA GLU A 59 -10.71 -7.96 0.94
C GLU A 59 -10.11 -6.63 0.57
N ALA A 60 -8.81 -6.50 0.75
CA ALA A 60 -8.14 -5.25 0.39
C ALA A 60 -8.19 -5.02 -1.12
N ARG A 61 -8.04 -6.08 -1.90
CA ARG A 61 -8.14 -5.93 -3.34
C ARG A 61 -9.52 -5.46 -3.76
N ALA A 62 -10.54 -6.01 -3.14
CA ALA A 62 -11.90 -5.61 -3.49
C ALA A 62 -12.14 -4.15 -3.12
N ALA A 63 -11.65 -3.73 -1.96
CA ALA A 63 -11.80 -2.35 -1.56
C ALA A 63 -11.02 -1.43 -2.48
N PHE A 64 -9.81 -1.83 -2.85
CA PHE A 64 -8.97 -0.99 -3.69
C PHE A 64 -9.57 -0.85 -5.09
N ALA A 65 -10.26 -1.88 -5.56
CA ALA A 65 -10.91 -1.79 -6.85
C ALA A 65 -11.99 -0.71 -6.84
N GLU A 66 -12.68 -0.57 -5.72
CA GLU A 66 -13.65 0.50 -5.59
C GLU A 66 -12.98 1.85 -5.53
N TYR A 67 -11.83 1.91 -4.88
CA TYR A 67 -11.12 3.17 -4.75
C TYR A 67 -10.68 3.68 -6.12
N GLY A 68 -10.35 2.79 -7.02
CA GLY A 68 -9.86 3.19 -8.33
C GLY A 68 -10.94 3.62 -9.30
N ARG A 69 -12.18 3.58 -8.89
CA ARG A 69 -13.25 3.94 -9.82
C ARG A 69 -13.58 5.40 -9.81
#